data_550711d2c820bd73d38c05a5d06f06dc
#
_entry.id   550711d2c820bd73d38c05a5d06f06dc
#
_cell.length_a   1.000
_cell.length_b   1.000
_cell.length_c   1.000
_cell.angle_alpha   90.00
_cell.angle_beta   90.00
_cell.angle_gamma   90.00
#
_symmetry.space_group_name_H-M   'P 1'
#
loop_
_entity.id
_entity.type
_entity.pdbx_description
1 polymer ?
#
loop_
_entity_poly.entity_id
_entity_poly.type
_entity_poly.pdbx_seq_one_letter_code
_entity_poly.pdbx_strand_id
1 'polypeptide(L)'
;MNPPARALRRGRGAFAAITLGLAVLFGSAAGAQTPRAAPPASFTLPNGMRVVVIPDHRTPVVTQMIWYKVGSADETPGKSGLAHFLEHLMFKGTAKNPAGAFSQTVLRIGGNENAFTTTDYTGYFQRVPRDKLATIMEFEADRMTGLVLKDENVLPERDVVLEEFNMRVANNPDARLTEQIMAALYLNHPYGRPVIGWRQEIEKLDRDDALAFYRRFYAPNNATLVIAGDVEAPEVRAIAERTYGTIAPQPAIPERRVRPQEPVPAGPRTVTLADPRVEQPALRRYYLAPSVMTTKPEESAALDVLAQVIGNGANSYLYRALVIDRPLAVSAGASYQGTAVDDSYFMLAVTPKPGVEFGKIEQAIDEVIADIASNGVPAEALERVKTQLIAEAIYTQDSQAALARWYGAGLAVGLGVDDIRAWPDRIRAVTSDEVRAAAQRWLDKNRSVTGYLIKDNGGKREEKRS
;
A
#
# COMPACT_ATOMS: atom_id res chain seq x y z
N MET A 1 29.13 45.73 34.28
CA MET A 1 30.23 46.70 33.99
C MET A 1 30.31 46.83 32.46
N ASN A 2 29.75 47.91 31.92
CA ASN A 2 30.10 48.55 30.64
C ASN A 2 31.27 49.49 30.88
N PRO A 3 32.13 49.90 30.00
CA PRO A 3 31.98 50.56 28.70
C PRO A 3 33.19 50.41 27.75
N PRO A 4 33.46 51.29 26.78
CA PRO A 4 32.66 52.27 26.06
C PRO A 4 32.86 52.25 24.51
N ALA A 5 32.00 53.02 23.86
CA ALA A 5 32.05 53.41 22.45
C ALA A 5 33.27 54.28 22.08
N ARG A 6 33.72 54.20 20.79
CA ARG A 6 34.49 55.28 20.16
C ARG A 6 33.96 55.59 18.76
N ALA A 7 33.81 56.86 18.55
CA ALA A 7 33.18 57.53 17.45
C ALA A 7 34.13 57.90 16.31
N LEU A 8 33.56 57.96 15.11
CA LEU A 8 33.80 58.89 13.98
C LEU A 8 35.20 59.26 13.50
N ARG A 9 35.47 58.99 12.22
CA ARG A 9 35.96 60.04 11.33
C ARG A 9 35.48 59.87 9.89
N ARG A 10 34.83 60.94 9.39
CA ARG A 10 34.46 61.14 7.98
C ARG A 10 35.72 61.43 7.16
N GLY A 11 35.88 60.81 5.99
CA GLY A 11 36.81 61.21 4.95
C GLY A 11 36.09 61.21 3.59
N ARG A 12 35.92 62.43 3.04
CA ARG A 12 35.43 62.67 1.67
C ARG A 12 36.58 62.40 0.72
N GLY A 13 36.37 61.58 -0.34
CA GLY A 13 37.33 61.38 -1.42
C GLY A 13 36.61 61.00 -2.73
N ALA A 14 36.83 61.79 -3.74
CA ALA A 14 36.32 62.01 -5.04
C ALA A 14 35.96 60.78 -5.89
N PHE A 15 34.90 61.02 -6.69
CA PHE A 15 34.45 60.19 -7.82
C PHE A 15 35.49 60.02 -8.93
N ALA A 16 35.69 58.78 -9.38
CA ALA A 16 36.12 58.47 -10.73
C ALA A 16 35.19 57.38 -11.28
N ALA A 17 34.37 57.77 -12.22
CA ALA A 17 33.47 56.85 -12.95
C ALA A 17 34.34 56.07 -13.97
N ILE A 18 34.38 54.73 -13.77
CA ILE A 18 34.83 53.79 -14.81
C ILE A 18 33.63 52.96 -15.20
N THR A 19 33.07 53.27 -16.36
CA THR A 19 32.04 52.46 -17.04
C THR A 19 32.70 51.21 -17.62
N LEU A 20 32.57 50.09 -16.93
CA LEU A 20 32.91 48.77 -17.46
C LEU A 20 31.65 48.14 -18.02
N GLY A 21 31.57 48.03 -19.34
CA GLY A 21 30.47 47.34 -20.04
C GLY A 21 30.48 45.83 -19.72
N LEU A 22 29.51 45.37 -18.96
CA LEU A 22 29.27 43.95 -18.71
C LEU A 22 28.45 43.40 -19.85
N ALA A 23 29.09 42.75 -20.83
CA ALA A 23 28.38 41.92 -21.82
C ALA A 23 27.82 40.67 -21.12
N VAL A 24 26.52 40.69 -20.85
CA VAL A 24 25.80 39.52 -20.34
C VAL A 24 25.65 38.53 -21.49
N LEU A 25 26.51 37.53 -21.53
CA LEU A 25 26.32 36.33 -22.34
C LEU A 25 25.15 35.57 -21.73
N PHE A 26 23.96 35.67 -22.35
CA PHE A 26 22.88 34.73 -22.15
C PHE A 26 23.33 33.37 -22.72
N GLY A 27 24.06 32.61 -21.94
CA GLY A 27 24.22 31.19 -22.17
C GLY A 27 22.87 30.54 -21.98
N SER A 28 22.28 30.02 -23.05
CA SER A 28 21.14 29.12 -23.00
C SER A 28 21.53 27.97 -22.06
N ALA A 29 21.01 27.97 -20.83
CA ALA A 29 21.05 26.82 -19.98
C ALA A 29 20.16 25.76 -20.69
N ALA A 30 20.80 24.91 -21.51
CA ALA A 30 20.23 23.65 -21.89
C ALA A 30 19.89 22.95 -20.59
N GLY A 31 18.61 22.89 -20.26
CA GLY A 31 18.12 22.18 -19.10
C GLY A 31 18.70 20.76 -19.16
N ALA A 32 19.57 20.42 -18.25
CA ALA A 32 20.00 19.05 -18.05
C ALA A 32 18.74 18.25 -17.71
N GLN A 33 18.19 17.60 -18.74
CA GLN A 33 17.18 16.57 -18.51
C GLN A 33 17.87 15.53 -17.64
N THR A 34 17.44 15.41 -16.39
CA THR A 34 17.81 14.27 -15.55
C THR A 34 17.57 13.02 -16.40
N PRO A 35 18.55 12.12 -16.53
CA PRO A 35 18.39 10.92 -17.33
C PRO A 35 17.12 10.20 -16.82
N ARG A 36 16.11 10.14 -17.65
CA ARG A 36 14.91 9.36 -17.36
C ARG A 36 15.37 7.93 -17.17
N ALA A 37 15.06 7.30 -16.03
CA ALA A 37 15.43 5.93 -15.77
C ALA A 37 15.04 5.06 -16.97
N ALA A 38 15.92 4.13 -17.36
CA ALA A 38 15.64 3.23 -18.45
C ALA A 38 14.30 2.49 -18.19
N PRO A 39 13.48 2.25 -19.21
CA PRO A 39 12.21 1.55 -19.02
C PRO A 39 12.48 0.15 -18.44
N PRO A 40 11.61 -0.32 -17.51
CA PRO A 40 11.73 -1.66 -16.96
C PRO A 40 11.74 -2.72 -18.08
N ALA A 41 12.70 -3.64 -18.01
CA ALA A 41 12.71 -4.81 -18.88
C ALA A 41 11.91 -5.94 -18.23
N SER A 42 11.13 -6.68 -19.03
CA SER A 42 10.33 -7.81 -18.53
C SER A 42 10.53 -9.03 -19.42
N PHE A 43 10.68 -10.19 -18.79
CA PHE A 43 10.72 -11.48 -19.46
C PHE A 43 10.11 -12.58 -18.58
N THR A 44 9.79 -13.71 -19.19
CA THR A 44 9.25 -14.88 -18.48
C THR A 44 10.24 -16.04 -18.64
N LEU A 45 10.54 -16.73 -17.55
CA LEU A 45 11.34 -17.96 -17.56
C LEU A 45 10.51 -19.13 -18.09
N PRO A 46 11.14 -20.21 -18.61
CA PRO A 46 10.42 -21.38 -19.13
C PRO A 46 9.44 -22.03 -18.14
N ASN A 47 9.69 -21.90 -16.85
CA ASN A 47 8.81 -22.40 -15.77
C ASN A 47 7.66 -21.45 -15.39
N GLY A 48 7.45 -20.37 -16.17
CA GLY A 48 6.35 -19.42 -15.97
C GLY A 48 6.63 -18.28 -14.99
N MET A 49 7.81 -18.21 -14.35
CA MET A 49 8.14 -17.07 -13.49
C MET A 49 8.33 -15.81 -14.33
N ARG A 50 7.61 -14.74 -13.97
CA ARG A 50 7.81 -13.42 -14.54
C ARG A 50 8.95 -12.71 -13.82
N VAL A 51 9.85 -12.09 -14.58
CA VAL A 51 10.95 -11.29 -14.07
C VAL A 51 10.86 -9.88 -14.62
N VAL A 52 10.96 -8.88 -13.75
CA VAL A 52 10.99 -7.46 -14.11
C VAL A 52 12.26 -6.84 -13.56
N VAL A 53 13.02 -6.19 -14.41
CA VAL A 53 14.30 -5.53 -14.08
C VAL A 53 14.16 -4.04 -14.28
N ILE A 54 14.48 -3.26 -13.26
CA ILE A 54 14.41 -1.80 -13.25
C ILE A 54 15.84 -1.28 -13.00
N PRO A 55 16.61 -0.97 -14.06
CA PRO A 55 17.98 -0.47 -13.91
C PRO A 55 18.00 0.90 -13.22
N ASP A 56 18.85 1.03 -12.21
CA ASP A 56 19.11 2.29 -11.50
C ASP A 56 20.55 2.31 -10.98
N HIS A 57 21.45 2.92 -11.72
CA HIS A 57 22.90 2.95 -11.46
C HIS A 57 23.37 4.08 -10.52
N ARG A 58 22.44 4.79 -9.87
CA ARG A 58 22.79 5.91 -8.99
C ARG A 58 23.57 5.48 -7.74
N THR A 59 23.38 4.26 -7.29
CA THR A 59 24.07 3.67 -6.12
C THR A 59 24.37 2.19 -6.36
N PRO A 60 25.49 1.63 -5.84
CA PRO A 60 25.90 0.24 -6.08
C PRO A 60 25.12 -0.75 -5.20
N VAL A 61 23.82 -0.61 -5.15
CA VAL A 61 22.91 -1.49 -4.40
C VAL A 61 21.80 -2.00 -5.30
N VAL A 62 21.22 -3.10 -4.90
CA VAL A 62 20.09 -3.73 -5.58
C VAL A 62 19.02 -4.13 -4.57
N THR A 63 17.77 -3.93 -4.94
CA THR A 63 16.59 -4.42 -4.23
C THR A 63 15.99 -5.56 -5.04
N GLN A 64 15.99 -6.77 -4.47
CA GLN A 64 15.25 -7.90 -4.94
C GLN A 64 13.92 -7.98 -4.20
N MET A 65 12.82 -8.21 -4.93
CA MET A 65 11.52 -8.53 -4.35
C MET A 65 10.91 -9.72 -5.08
N ILE A 66 10.53 -10.75 -4.36
CA ILE A 66 9.71 -11.83 -4.90
C ILE A 66 8.28 -11.69 -4.39
N TRP A 67 7.33 -11.79 -5.29
CA TRP A 67 5.90 -11.59 -5.07
C TRP A 67 5.14 -12.86 -5.41
N TYR A 68 4.61 -13.53 -4.40
CA TYR A 68 3.72 -14.66 -4.62
C TYR A 68 2.28 -14.15 -4.76
N LYS A 69 1.59 -14.59 -5.81
CA LYS A 69 0.20 -14.23 -6.11
C LYS A 69 -0.75 -15.01 -5.20
N VAL A 70 -0.59 -14.86 -3.91
CA VAL A 70 -1.38 -15.51 -2.86
C VAL A 70 -1.35 -14.66 -1.60
N GLY A 71 -2.50 -14.42 -1.00
CA GLY A 71 -2.67 -13.67 0.24
C GLY A 71 -3.81 -14.24 1.09
N SER A 72 -4.28 -13.44 2.07
CA SER A 72 -5.31 -13.91 2.99
C SER A 72 -6.65 -14.24 2.31
N ALA A 73 -6.93 -13.66 1.14
CA ALA A 73 -8.14 -13.98 0.40
C ALA A 73 -8.14 -15.38 -0.24
N ASP A 74 -6.98 -16.02 -0.34
CA ASP A 74 -6.82 -17.35 -0.93
C ASP A 74 -6.82 -18.48 0.13
N GLU A 75 -6.99 -18.13 1.40
CA GLU A 75 -7.06 -19.05 2.53
C GLU A 75 -8.37 -19.85 2.53
N THR A 76 -8.30 -21.08 2.99
CA THR A 76 -9.49 -21.92 3.21
C THR A 76 -10.32 -21.34 4.37
N PRO A 77 -11.66 -21.29 4.26
CA PRO A 77 -12.52 -20.92 5.40
C PRO A 77 -12.20 -21.71 6.67
N GLY A 78 -12.10 -21.02 7.80
CA GLY A 78 -11.71 -21.61 9.09
C GLY A 78 -10.20 -21.66 9.35
N LYS A 79 -9.40 -21.13 8.42
CA LYS A 79 -7.92 -21.08 8.49
C LYS A 79 -7.38 -19.67 8.23
N SER A 80 -8.10 -18.64 8.66
CA SER A 80 -7.65 -17.25 8.45
C SER A 80 -6.36 -16.95 9.21
N GLY A 81 -5.51 -16.13 8.60
CA GLY A 81 -4.17 -15.82 9.08
C GLY A 81 -3.09 -16.79 8.60
N LEU A 82 -3.45 -17.82 7.83
CA LEU A 82 -2.52 -18.83 7.36
C LEU A 82 -1.46 -18.26 6.41
N ALA A 83 -1.82 -17.34 5.53
CA ALA A 83 -0.88 -16.68 4.62
C ALA A 83 0.16 -15.85 5.40
N HIS A 84 -0.27 -15.09 6.40
CA HIS A 84 0.61 -14.32 7.29
C HIS A 84 1.45 -15.24 8.20
N PHE A 85 0.86 -16.28 8.75
CA PHE A 85 1.59 -17.27 9.54
C PHE A 85 2.68 -17.94 8.71
N LEU A 86 2.40 -18.32 7.46
CA LEU A 86 3.42 -18.88 6.57
C LEU A 86 4.52 -17.85 6.27
N GLU A 87 4.20 -16.56 6.12
CA GLU A 87 5.21 -15.51 5.97
C GLU A 87 6.26 -15.59 7.08
N HIS A 88 5.83 -15.69 8.34
CA HIS A 88 6.72 -15.87 9.49
C HIS A 88 7.55 -17.17 9.41
N LEU A 89 6.87 -18.26 9.05
CA LEU A 89 7.50 -19.59 8.98
C LEU A 89 8.54 -19.70 7.85
N MET A 90 8.45 -18.88 6.81
CA MET A 90 9.44 -18.82 5.73
C MET A 90 10.84 -18.42 6.20
N PHE A 91 11.00 -17.84 7.38
CA PHE A 91 12.29 -17.52 7.99
C PHE A 91 12.86 -18.67 8.84
N LYS A 92 12.15 -19.80 8.95
CA LYS A 92 12.58 -20.95 9.79
C LYS A 92 13.56 -21.90 9.12
N GLY A 93 13.98 -21.60 7.89
CA GLY A 93 15.06 -22.29 7.18
C GLY A 93 14.60 -23.37 6.24
N THR A 94 15.58 -23.92 5.53
CA THR A 94 15.45 -24.99 4.53
C THR A 94 16.35 -26.16 4.89
N ALA A 95 16.31 -27.22 4.09
CA ALA A 95 17.22 -28.33 4.23
C ALA A 95 18.70 -27.95 4.01
N LYS A 96 18.95 -26.92 3.16
CA LYS A 96 20.31 -26.41 2.86
C LYS A 96 20.74 -25.32 3.82
N ASN A 97 19.83 -24.47 4.22
CA ASN A 97 20.07 -23.26 4.99
C ASN A 97 19.26 -23.31 6.28
N PRO A 98 19.86 -23.58 7.46
CA PRO A 98 19.16 -23.67 8.73
C PRO A 98 18.50 -22.31 9.11
N ALA A 99 17.60 -22.35 10.07
CA ALA A 99 16.90 -21.19 10.58
C ALA A 99 17.85 -20.02 10.90
N GLY A 100 17.54 -18.84 10.40
CA GLY A 100 18.34 -17.62 10.58
C GLY A 100 19.57 -17.49 9.68
N ALA A 101 19.99 -18.52 8.96
CA ALA A 101 21.19 -18.46 8.11
C ALA A 101 21.06 -17.42 6.99
N PHE A 102 19.89 -17.31 6.39
CA PHE A 102 19.61 -16.30 5.37
C PHE A 102 19.69 -14.88 5.96
N SER A 103 18.95 -14.61 7.03
CA SER A 103 18.93 -13.32 7.72
C SER A 103 20.32 -12.89 8.19
N GLN A 104 21.07 -13.81 8.79
CA GLN A 104 22.46 -13.55 9.21
C GLN A 104 23.38 -13.24 8.02
N THR A 105 23.17 -13.90 6.89
CA THR A 105 23.94 -13.61 5.67
C THR A 105 23.61 -12.23 5.13
N VAL A 106 22.32 -11.86 5.04
CA VAL A 106 21.89 -10.52 4.64
C VAL A 106 22.51 -9.44 5.54
N LEU A 107 22.44 -9.61 6.86
CA LEU A 107 23.04 -8.67 7.82
C LEU A 107 24.56 -8.56 7.66
N ARG A 108 25.27 -9.70 7.49
CA ARG A 108 26.74 -9.74 7.37
C ARG A 108 27.24 -9.02 6.14
N ILE A 109 26.48 -9.02 5.05
CA ILE A 109 26.83 -8.31 3.81
C ILE A 109 26.34 -6.85 3.80
N GLY A 110 25.82 -6.34 4.91
CA GLY A 110 25.33 -4.98 5.04
C GLY A 110 23.96 -4.73 4.39
N GLY A 111 23.20 -5.78 4.15
CA GLY A 111 21.84 -5.71 3.61
C GLY A 111 20.76 -5.60 4.68
N ASN A 112 19.54 -5.44 4.22
CA ASN A 112 18.34 -5.59 5.01
C ASN A 112 17.31 -6.46 4.28
N GLU A 113 16.44 -7.10 5.05
CA GLU A 113 15.34 -7.91 4.53
C GLU A 113 14.08 -7.69 5.33
N ASN A 114 12.95 -7.98 4.70
CA ASN A 114 11.65 -8.09 5.38
C ASN A 114 10.66 -8.80 4.46
N ALA A 115 9.43 -9.02 4.97
CA ALA A 115 8.33 -9.57 4.23
C ALA A 115 7.04 -8.81 4.55
N PHE A 116 5.99 -9.08 3.83
CA PHE A 116 4.64 -8.55 4.07
C PHE A 116 3.60 -9.44 3.39
N THR A 117 2.46 -9.58 4.04
CA THR A 117 1.27 -10.24 3.50
C THR A 117 0.14 -9.24 3.36
N THR A 118 -0.61 -9.35 2.28
CA THR A 118 -1.84 -8.61 2.02
C THR A 118 -3.00 -9.57 1.73
N THR A 119 -4.14 -9.02 1.34
CA THR A 119 -5.27 -9.85 0.89
C THR A 119 -4.95 -10.62 -0.39
N ASP A 120 -4.12 -10.07 -1.28
CA ASP A 120 -3.92 -10.59 -2.64
C ASP A 120 -2.54 -11.19 -2.91
N TYR A 121 -1.54 -10.83 -2.13
CA TYR A 121 -0.17 -11.26 -2.37
C TYR A 121 0.65 -11.27 -1.08
N THR A 122 1.71 -12.08 -1.11
CA THR A 122 2.78 -12.11 -0.11
C THR A 122 4.10 -11.78 -0.79
N GLY A 123 4.86 -10.85 -0.23
CA GLY A 123 6.13 -10.39 -0.79
C GLY A 123 7.27 -10.52 0.19
N TYR A 124 8.44 -10.92 -0.32
CA TYR A 124 9.71 -10.96 0.42
C TYR A 124 10.72 -10.10 -0.30
N PHE A 125 11.51 -9.34 0.43
CA PHE A 125 12.50 -8.47 -0.19
C PHE A 125 13.81 -8.42 0.56
N GLN A 126 14.88 -8.21 -0.19
CA GLN A 126 16.21 -7.95 0.31
C GLN A 126 16.81 -6.76 -0.46
N ARG A 127 17.48 -5.88 0.27
CA ARG A 127 18.30 -4.81 -0.32
C ARG A 127 19.73 -5.05 0.09
N VAL A 128 20.61 -5.23 -0.90
CA VAL A 128 22.00 -5.67 -0.71
C VAL A 128 22.95 -4.94 -1.66
N PRO A 129 24.26 -4.97 -1.41
CA PRO A 129 25.26 -4.57 -2.41
C PRO A 129 25.10 -5.38 -3.71
N ARG A 130 25.32 -4.73 -4.86
CA ARG A 130 25.13 -5.31 -6.20
C ARG A 130 25.82 -6.66 -6.38
N ASP A 131 27.06 -6.80 -5.91
CA ASP A 131 27.89 -7.99 -6.05
C ASP A 131 27.36 -9.21 -5.25
N LYS A 132 26.34 -9.00 -4.41
CA LYS A 132 25.68 -10.04 -3.60
C LYS A 132 24.34 -10.52 -4.17
N LEU A 133 23.85 -9.94 -5.27
CA LEU A 133 22.56 -10.30 -5.84
C LEU A 133 22.44 -11.80 -6.12
N ALA A 134 23.46 -12.41 -6.76
CA ALA A 134 23.43 -13.84 -7.08
C ALA A 134 23.26 -14.71 -5.82
N THR A 135 23.99 -14.41 -4.76
CA THR A 135 23.88 -15.10 -3.47
C THR A 135 22.45 -15.02 -2.90
N ILE A 136 21.86 -13.81 -2.93
CA ILE A 136 20.50 -13.63 -2.41
C ILE A 136 19.46 -14.36 -3.25
N MET A 137 19.62 -14.35 -4.58
CA MET A 137 18.73 -15.10 -5.48
C MET A 137 18.83 -16.61 -5.24
N GLU A 138 20.00 -17.15 -4.90
CA GLU A 138 20.18 -18.55 -4.55
C GLU A 138 19.46 -18.93 -3.25
N PHE A 139 19.58 -18.11 -2.21
CA PHE A 139 18.85 -18.30 -0.95
C PHE A 139 17.34 -18.23 -1.14
N GLU A 140 16.86 -17.27 -1.91
CA GLU A 140 15.43 -17.08 -2.14
C GLU A 140 14.85 -18.21 -3.01
N ALA A 141 15.59 -18.67 -4.02
CA ALA A 141 15.20 -19.81 -4.83
C ALA A 141 15.16 -21.12 -4.00
N ASP A 142 16.11 -21.32 -3.09
CA ASP A 142 16.09 -22.44 -2.15
C ASP A 142 14.88 -22.35 -1.23
N ARG A 143 14.56 -21.16 -0.68
CA ARG A 143 13.40 -20.93 0.19
C ARG A 143 12.07 -21.18 -0.51
N MET A 144 11.98 -20.96 -1.81
CA MET A 144 10.76 -21.19 -2.60
C MET A 144 10.28 -22.65 -2.56
N THR A 145 11.19 -23.63 -2.44
CA THR A 145 10.84 -25.05 -2.51
C THR A 145 11.42 -25.91 -1.39
N GLY A 146 12.39 -25.37 -0.66
CA GLY A 146 13.19 -26.11 0.31
C GLY A 146 12.76 -25.95 1.76
N LEU A 147 11.66 -25.27 2.07
CA LEU A 147 11.22 -24.99 3.44
C LEU A 147 11.04 -26.27 4.26
N VAL A 148 11.66 -26.30 5.43
CA VAL A 148 11.54 -27.41 6.40
C VAL A 148 10.97 -26.87 7.69
N LEU A 149 9.79 -27.37 8.04
CA LEU A 149 9.10 -26.98 9.28
C LEU A 149 9.06 -28.18 10.25
N LYS A 150 9.37 -27.89 11.50
CA LYS A 150 9.19 -28.80 12.63
C LYS A 150 8.26 -28.16 13.66
N ASP A 151 7.51 -28.96 14.40
CA ASP A 151 6.57 -28.46 15.41
C ASP A 151 7.26 -27.57 16.45
N GLU A 152 8.52 -27.88 16.80
CA GLU A 152 9.36 -27.08 17.70
C GLU A 152 9.61 -25.64 17.21
N ASN A 153 9.47 -25.37 15.91
CA ASN A 153 9.59 -24.03 15.32
C ASN A 153 8.21 -23.41 15.04
N VAL A 154 7.22 -24.23 14.72
CA VAL A 154 5.90 -23.78 14.26
C VAL A 154 5.05 -23.28 15.43
N LEU A 155 5.00 -24.06 16.53
CA LEU A 155 4.16 -23.71 17.68
C LEU A 155 4.59 -22.41 18.37
N PRO A 156 5.90 -22.18 18.66
CA PRO A 156 6.32 -20.89 19.20
C PRO A 156 6.06 -19.71 18.26
N GLU A 157 6.19 -19.92 16.93
CA GLU A 157 5.91 -18.85 15.97
C GLU A 157 4.42 -18.49 15.88
N ARG A 158 3.54 -19.46 16.07
CA ARG A 158 2.11 -19.20 16.22
C ARG A 158 1.83 -18.30 17.42
N ASP A 159 2.52 -18.54 18.54
CA ASP A 159 2.40 -17.70 19.74
C ASP A 159 2.93 -16.27 19.47
N VAL A 160 3.99 -16.12 18.66
CA VAL A 160 4.47 -14.80 18.19
C VAL A 160 3.40 -14.08 17.38
N VAL A 161 2.72 -14.77 16.45
CA VAL A 161 1.63 -14.18 15.66
C VAL A 161 0.44 -13.81 16.54
N LEU A 162 0.11 -14.61 17.57
CA LEU A 162 -0.92 -14.28 18.55
C LEU A 162 -0.56 -13.05 19.38
N GLU A 163 0.70 -12.88 19.73
CA GLU A 163 1.15 -11.67 20.43
C GLU A 163 1.13 -10.45 19.52
N GLU A 164 1.49 -10.61 18.24
CA GLU A 164 1.32 -9.57 17.24
C GLU A 164 -0.16 -9.17 17.06
N PHE A 165 -1.08 -10.14 17.04
CA PHE A 165 -2.51 -9.87 17.06
C PHE A 165 -2.91 -9.04 18.29
N ASN A 166 -2.40 -9.39 19.47
CA ASN A 166 -2.65 -8.62 20.69
C ASN A 166 -2.19 -7.17 20.54
N MET A 167 -0.97 -6.96 20.04
CA MET A 167 -0.40 -5.61 19.86
C MET A 167 -1.10 -4.79 18.77
N ARG A 168 -1.37 -5.39 17.63
CA ARG A 168 -1.90 -4.68 16.46
C ARG A 168 -3.41 -4.52 16.47
N VAL A 169 -4.14 -5.49 16.99
CA VAL A 169 -5.61 -5.54 16.91
C VAL A 169 -6.24 -5.45 18.31
N ALA A 170 -6.02 -6.43 19.18
CA ALA A 170 -6.75 -6.53 20.45
C ALA A 170 -6.57 -5.30 21.37
N ASN A 171 -5.36 -4.72 21.36
CA ASN A 171 -5.04 -3.52 22.14
C ASN A 171 -5.26 -2.20 21.40
N ASN A 172 -5.75 -2.23 20.16
CA ASN A 172 -5.99 -1.05 19.35
C ASN A 172 -7.48 -0.95 18.97
N PRO A 173 -8.25 -0.07 19.62
CA PRO A 173 -9.68 0.09 19.33
C PRO A 173 -10.00 0.46 17.89
N ASP A 174 -9.18 1.29 17.21
CA ASP A 174 -9.40 1.68 15.80
C ASP A 174 -9.19 0.48 14.85
N ALA A 175 -8.19 -0.37 15.13
CA ALA A 175 -7.97 -1.60 14.36
C ALA A 175 -9.12 -2.61 14.55
N ARG A 176 -9.63 -2.76 15.78
CA ARG A 176 -10.82 -3.59 16.06
C ARG A 176 -12.06 -3.06 15.34
N LEU A 177 -12.26 -1.75 15.32
CA LEU A 177 -13.36 -1.17 14.54
C LEU A 177 -13.20 -1.46 13.05
N THR A 178 -11.99 -1.27 12.51
CA THR A 178 -11.69 -1.56 11.09
C THR A 178 -11.94 -3.02 10.74
N GLU A 179 -11.52 -3.95 11.58
CA GLU A 179 -11.80 -5.39 11.42
C GLU A 179 -13.32 -5.66 11.30
N GLN A 180 -14.12 -5.07 12.19
CA GLN A 180 -15.59 -5.23 12.16
C GLN A 180 -16.24 -4.55 10.94
N ILE A 181 -15.72 -3.40 10.52
CA ILE A 181 -16.19 -2.70 9.32
C ILE A 181 -15.93 -3.57 8.08
N MET A 182 -14.72 -4.12 7.95
CA MET A 182 -14.37 -4.96 6.79
C MET A 182 -15.23 -6.23 6.75
N ALA A 183 -15.47 -6.87 7.88
CA ALA A 183 -16.37 -8.01 7.98
C ALA A 183 -17.84 -7.66 7.65
N ALA A 184 -18.25 -6.42 7.92
CA ALA A 184 -19.57 -5.92 7.54
C ALA A 184 -19.64 -5.43 6.08
N LEU A 185 -18.55 -4.96 5.50
CA LEU A 185 -18.49 -4.50 4.11
C LEU A 185 -18.62 -5.66 3.13
N TYR A 186 -17.97 -6.78 3.44
CA TYR A 186 -17.96 -7.98 2.59
C TYR A 186 -18.79 -9.10 3.23
N LEU A 187 -19.95 -9.40 2.63
CA LEU A 187 -20.83 -10.47 3.09
C LEU A 187 -20.35 -11.85 2.66
N ASN A 188 -19.73 -11.95 1.51
CA ASN A 188 -19.35 -13.21 0.88
C ASN A 188 -17.90 -13.25 0.43
N HIS A 189 -17.34 -12.10 0.04
CA HIS A 189 -15.98 -12.03 -0.47
C HIS A 189 -14.95 -12.17 0.67
N PRO A 190 -13.85 -12.92 0.45
CA PRO A 190 -12.83 -13.17 1.48
C PRO A 190 -12.06 -11.92 1.94
N TYR A 191 -12.19 -10.78 1.29
CA TYR A 191 -11.63 -9.50 1.78
C TYR A 191 -12.23 -9.03 3.12
N GLY A 192 -13.36 -9.60 3.53
CA GLY A 192 -13.92 -9.37 4.87
C GLY A 192 -13.13 -10.04 6.00
N ARG A 193 -12.16 -10.91 5.69
CA ARG A 193 -11.31 -11.57 6.68
C ARG A 193 -10.04 -10.74 6.94
N PRO A 194 -9.62 -10.55 8.21
CA PRO A 194 -8.38 -9.83 8.51
C PRO A 194 -7.16 -10.60 8.00
N VAL A 195 -6.16 -9.88 7.48
CA VAL A 195 -4.92 -10.48 6.97
C VAL A 195 -4.18 -11.25 8.06
N ILE A 196 -4.14 -10.71 9.28
CA ILE A 196 -3.53 -11.40 10.42
C ILE A 196 -4.32 -12.64 10.87
N GLY A 197 -5.59 -12.74 10.45
CA GLY A 197 -6.50 -13.81 10.82
C GLY A 197 -7.40 -13.50 12.02
N TRP A 198 -8.48 -14.27 12.17
CA TRP A 198 -9.29 -14.29 13.38
C TRP A 198 -8.56 -15.03 14.48
N ARG A 199 -8.50 -14.46 15.70
CA ARG A 199 -7.77 -15.05 16.84
C ARG A 199 -8.05 -16.54 17.04
N GLN A 200 -9.33 -16.92 17.07
CA GLN A 200 -9.77 -18.30 17.31
C GLN A 200 -9.39 -19.27 16.18
N GLU A 201 -9.05 -18.77 15.00
CA GLU A 201 -8.54 -19.56 13.87
C GLU A 201 -7.03 -19.64 13.92
N ILE A 202 -6.31 -18.54 14.22
CA ILE A 202 -4.85 -18.53 14.43
C ILE A 202 -4.45 -19.56 15.50
N GLU A 203 -5.18 -19.63 16.62
CA GLU A 203 -4.92 -20.57 17.73
C GLU A 203 -4.92 -22.05 17.30
N LYS A 204 -5.52 -22.36 16.14
CA LYS A 204 -5.66 -23.74 15.61
C LYS A 204 -4.74 -24.03 14.42
N LEU A 205 -4.04 -23.03 13.88
CA LEU A 205 -3.12 -23.25 12.78
C LEU A 205 -1.96 -24.16 13.21
N ASP A 206 -1.60 -25.06 12.33
CA ASP A 206 -0.54 -26.01 12.57
C ASP A 206 0.46 -26.12 11.41
N ARG A 207 1.46 -26.98 11.57
CA ARG A 207 2.49 -27.23 10.57
C ARG A 207 1.93 -27.76 9.26
N ASP A 208 0.96 -28.66 9.32
CA ASP A 208 0.42 -29.34 8.13
C ASP A 208 -0.41 -28.36 7.30
N ASP A 209 -1.14 -27.46 7.95
CA ASP A 209 -1.82 -26.32 7.30
C ASP A 209 -0.82 -25.44 6.54
N ALA A 210 0.26 -25.04 7.22
CA ALA A 210 1.29 -24.19 6.63
C ALA A 210 1.99 -24.87 5.44
N LEU A 211 2.36 -26.13 5.59
CA LEU A 211 2.99 -26.90 4.50
C LEU A 211 2.04 -27.16 3.32
N ALA A 212 0.76 -27.40 3.57
CA ALA A 212 -0.23 -27.57 2.50
C ALA A 212 -0.39 -26.28 1.69
N PHE A 213 -0.48 -25.12 2.36
CA PHE A 213 -0.56 -23.81 1.73
C PHE A 213 0.71 -23.47 0.95
N TYR A 214 1.89 -23.69 1.55
CA TYR A 214 3.17 -23.51 0.90
C TYR A 214 3.31 -24.33 -0.38
N ARG A 215 3.07 -25.65 -0.33
CA ARG A 215 3.17 -26.54 -1.51
C ARG A 215 2.18 -26.16 -2.61
N ARG A 216 1.04 -25.59 -2.24
CA ARG A 216 0.02 -25.20 -3.21
C ARG A 216 0.39 -23.92 -3.96
N PHE A 217 0.96 -22.92 -3.29
CA PHE A 217 1.06 -21.58 -3.83
C PHE A 217 2.47 -21.06 -4.07
N TYR A 218 3.49 -21.61 -3.40
CA TYR A 218 4.86 -21.14 -3.53
C TYR A 218 5.56 -21.88 -4.67
N ALA A 219 5.47 -21.28 -5.85
CA ALA A 219 6.02 -21.87 -7.08
C ALA A 219 6.37 -20.75 -8.08
N PRO A 220 7.29 -21.02 -9.03
CA PRO A 220 7.74 -20.00 -9.99
C PRO A 220 6.60 -19.44 -10.85
N ASN A 221 5.67 -20.25 -11.32
CA ASN A 221 4.53 -19.79 -12.13
C ASN A 221 3.46 -19.04 -11.34
N ASN A 222 3.55 -18.99 -10.01
CA ASN A 222 2.73 -18.13 -9.13
C ASN A 222 3.53 -16.95 -8.58
N ALA A 223 4.76 -16.73 -9.04
CA ALA A 223 5.63 -15.69 -8.52
C ALA A 223 6.02 -14.68 -9.60
N THR A 224 6.27 -13.46 -9.16
CA THR A 224 6.91 -12.41 -9.94
C THR A 224 8.15 -11.93 -9.20
N LEU A 225 9.29 -11.95 -9.88
CA LEU A 225 10.55 -11.43 -9.39
C LEU A 225 10.74 -9.99 -9.91
N VAL A 226 10.92 -9.04 -9.02
CA VAL A 226 11.24 -7.65 -9.37
C VAL A 226 12.63 -7.32 -8.82
N ILE A 227 13.53 -6.89 -9.70
CA ILE A 227 14.89 -6.48 -9.35
C ILE A 227 15.04 -5.01 -9.74
N ALA A 228 15.32 -4.14 -8.77
CA ALA A 228 15.54 -2.72 -9.00
C ALA A 228 16.90 -2.31 -8.43
N GLY A 229 17.72 -1.63 -9.23
CA GLY A 229 19.02 -1.15 -8.77
C GLY A 229 20.12 -1.22 -9.83
N ASP A 230 21.36 -1.28 -9.36
CA ASP A 230 22.56 -1.27 -10.21
C ASP A 230 22.79 -2.62 -10.92
N VAL A 231 21.92 -2.93 -11.87
CA VAL A 231 21.90 -4.19 -12.63
C VAL A 231 21.39 -3.96 -14.05
N GLU A 232 21.76 -4.89 -14.93
CA GLU A 232 21.28 -4.98 -16.30
C GLU A 232 20.41 -6.23 -16.52
N ALA A 233 19.41 -6.14 -17.39
CA ALA A 233 18.48 -7.23 -17.63
C ALA A 233 19.15 -8.55 -18.10
N PRO A 234 20.17 -8.57 -18.99
CA PRO A 234 20.87 -9.78 -19.35
C PRO A 234 21.59 -10.47 -18.18
N GLU A 235 22.19 -9.69 -17.26
CA GLU A 235 22.85 -10.19 -16.05
C GLU A 235 21.82 -10.87 -15.13
N VAL A 236 20.72 -10.18 -14.84
CA VAL A 236 19.63 -10.73 -14.01
C VAL A 236 19.03 -11.98 -14.64
N ARG A 237 18.83 -12.00 -15.96
CA ARG A 237 18.32 -13.18 -16.68
C ARG A 237 19.22 -14.38 -16.46
N ALA A 238 20.53 -14.23 -16.66
CA ALA A 238 21.48 -15.34 -16.49
C ALA A 238 21.48 -15.88 -15.04
N ILE A 239 21.33 -15.01 -14.04
CA ILE A 239 21.21 -15.45 -12.64
C ILE A 239 19.86 -16.14 -12.40
N ALA A 240 18.76 -15.57 -12.87
CA ALA A 240 17.42 -16.12 -12.67
C ALA A 240 17.25 -17.50 -13.33
N GLU A 241 17.82 -17.71 -14.54
CA GLU A 241 17.77 -18.99 -15.24
C GLU A 241 18.50 -20.11 -14.47
N ARG A 242 19.67 -19.82 -13.87
CA ARG A 242 20.41 -20.84 -13.10
C ARG A 242 19.91 -21.03 -11.66
N THR A 243 19.10 -20.13 -11.13
CA THR A 243 18.52 -20.21 -9.78
C THR A 243 17.05 -20.65 -9.86
N TYR A 244 16.14 -19.71 -10.06
CA TYR A 244 14.69 -19.98 -10.14
C TYR A 244 14.31 -20.83 -11.36
N GLY A 245 15.02 -20.69 -12.51
CA GLY A 245 14.73 -21.41 -13.75
C GLY A 245 14.83 -22.92 -13.63
N THR A 246 15.55 -23.42 -12.62
CA THR A 246 15.69 -24.87 -12.35
C THR A 246 14.52 -25.46 -11.57
N ILE A 247 13.64 -24.60 -11.02
CA ILE A 247 12.50 -25.02 -10.20
C ILE A 247 11.33 -25.38 -11.11
N ALA A 248 10.72 -26.53 -10.87
CA ALA A 248 9.55 -26.96 -11.62
C ALA A 248 8.32 -26.09 -11.34
N PRO A 249 7.48 -25.80 -12.34
CA PRO A 249 6.23 -25.11 -12.11
C PRO A 249 5.23 -25.99 -11.35
N GLN A 250 4.27 -25.36 -10.64
CA GLN A 250 3.16 -26.07 -9.99
C GLN A 250 1.96 -26.13 -10.94
N PRO A 251 1.61 -27.31 -11.50
CA PRO A 251 0.53 -27.43 -12.50
C PRO A 251 -0.86 -27.11 -11.97
N ALA A 252 -1.07 -27.24 -10.66
CA ALA A 252 -2.37 -27.01 -10.02
C ALA A 252 -2.71 -25.51 -9.81
N ILE A 253 -1.79 -24.58 -10.11
CA ILE A 253 -2.05 -23.14 -10.00
C ILE A 253 -2.92 -22.71 -11.18
N PRO A 254 -4.12 -22.17 -10.92
CA PRO A 254 -4.99 -21.69 -11.99
C PRO A 254 -4.41 -20.43 -12.65
N GLU A 255 -4.60 -20.28 -13.94
CA GLU A 255 -4.21 -19.08 -14.68
C GLU A 255 -4.89 -17.82 -14.12
N ARG A 256 -6.14 -17.96 -13.69
CA ARG A 256 -6.91 -16.91 -13.04
C ARG A 256 -7.39 -17.37 -11.66
N ARG A 257 -7.22 -16.53 -10.65
CA ARG A 257 -7.80 -16.74 -9.32
C ARG A 257 -9.32 -16.57 -9.39
N VAL A 258 -10.05 -17.56 -8.89
CA VAL A 258 -11.52 -17.54 -8.81
C VAL A 258 -11.90 -17.51 -7.33
N ARG A 259 -12.61 -16.48 -6.92
CA ARG A 259 -13.08 -16.26 -5.56
C ARG A 259 -14.59 -16.04 -5.50
N PRO A 260 -15.24 -16.28 -4.35
CA PRO A 260 -16.62 -15.87 -4.14
C PRO A 260 -16.78 -14.38 -4.43
N GLN A 261 -17.81 -14.00 -5.21
CA GLN A 261 -18.05 -12.61 -5.55
C GLN A 261 -18.91 -11.93 -4.48
N GLU A 262 -18.65 -10.63 -4.24
CA GLU A 262 -19.45 -9.84 -3.33
C GLU A 262 -20.80 -9.45 -3.99
N PRO A 263 -21.94 -9.69 -3.33
CA PRO A 263 -23.21 -9.22 -3.85
C PRO A 263 -23.29 -7.69 -3.77
N VAL A 264 -24.08 -7.11 -4.69
CA VAL A 264 -24.33 -5.66 -4.65
C VAL A 264 -25.01 -5.31 -3.31
N PRO A 265 -24.46 -4.35 -2.53
CA PRO A 265 -25.05 -3.95 -1.26
C PRO A 265 -26.48 -3.41 -1.45
N ALA A 266 -27.41 -3.89 -0.61
CA ALA A 266 -28.83 -3.52 -0.69
C ALA A 266 -29.20 -2.33 0.22
N GLY A 267 -28.30 -1.90 1.10
CA GLY A 267 -28.51 -0.78 2.01
C GLY A 267 -27.30 -0.51 2.90
N PRO A 268 -27.25 0.67 3.53
CA PRO A 268 -26.14 1.06 4.39
C PRO A 268 -26.11 0.20 5.65
N ARG A 269 -24.90 -0.06 6.15
CA ARG A 269 -24.67 -0.81 7.38
C ARG A 269 -23.89 0.05 8.37
N THR A 270 -24.06 -0.22 9.65
CA THR A 270 -23.44 0.53 10.74
C THR A 270 -22.78 -0.41 11.73
N VAL A 271 -21.60 -0.04 12.18
CA VAL A 271 -20.84 -0.73 13.23
C VAL A 271 -20.47 0.29 14.31
N THR A 272 -20.76 0.00 15.57
CA THR A 272 -20.34 0.84 16.69
C THR A 272 -19.48 0.05 17.64
N LEU A 273 -18.26 0.53 17.89
CA LEU A 273 -17.36 -0.02 18.89
C LEU A 273 -17.19 0.98 20.03
N ALA A 274 -17.64 0.58 21.22
CA ALA A 274 -17.37 1.30 22.47
C ALA A 274 -16.20 0.64 23.21
N ASP A 275 -15.18 1.42 23.57
CA ASP A 275 -14.01 0.90 24.30
C ASP A 275 -13.52 1.98 25.29
N PRO A 276 -13.24 1.65 26.56
CA PRO A 276 -12.80 2.62 27.57
C PRO A 276 -11.45 3.27 27.26
N ARG A 277 -10.63 2.65 26.42
CA ARG A 277 -9.32 3.15 25.97
C ARG A 277 -9.41 4.24 24.88
N VAL A 278 -10.60 4.49 24.33
CA VAL A 278 -10.79 5.51 23.30
C VAL A 278 -10.65 6.90 23.92
N GLU A 279 -9.62 7.61 23.50
CA GLU A 279 -9.41 9.02 23.89
C GLU A 279 -10.09 9.97 22.92
N GLN A 280 -10.04 9.67 21.63
CA GLN A 280 -10.67 10.47 20.58
C GLN A 280 -11.66 9.61 19.80
N PRO A 281 -12.93 10.01 19.71
CA PRO A 281 -13.91 9.36 18.85
C PRO A 281 -13.47 9.40 17.39
N ALA A 282 -13.89 8.42 16.60
CA ALA A 282 -13.62 8.40 15.16
C ALA A 282 -14.83 7.91 14.37
N LEU A 283 -14.99 8.46 13.17
CA LEU A 283 -15.89 7.97 12.14
C LEU A 283 -15.06 7.42 11.00
N ARG A 284 -15.41 6.21 10.54
CA ARG A 284 -14.85 5.58 9.34
C ARG A 284 -16.02 5.17 8.45
N ARG A 285 -16.03 5.63 7.18
CA ARG A 285 -17.04 5.18 6.22
C ARG A 285 -16.36 4.55 5.03
N TYR A 286 -16.70 3.30 4.77
CA TYR A 286 -16.16 2.50 3.67
C TYR A 286 -17.27 2.26 2.65
N TYR A 287 -16.99 2.56 1.40
CA TYR A 287 -17.86 2.25 0.27
C TYR A 287 -17.26 1.09 -0.52
N LEU A 288 -18.06 0.09 -0.86
CA LEU A 288 -17.63 -0.94 -1.79
C LEU A 288 -17.42 -0.29 -3.17
N ALA A 289 -16.21 -0.34 -3.67
CA ALA A 289 -15.77 0.30 -4.90
C ALA A 289 -14.97 -0.69 -5.76
N PRO A 290 -14.95 -0.54 -7.09
CA PRO A 290 -14.19 -1.45 -7.94
C PRO A 290 -12.69 -1.27 -7.71
N SER A 291 -11.91 -2.26 -8.15
CA SER A 291 -10.46 -2.16 -8.28
C SER A 291 -10.08 -1.88 -9.75
N VAL A 292 -8.80 -1.66 -9.99
CA VAL A 292 -8.24 -1.54 -11.34
C VAL A 292 -8.45 -2.81 -12.19
N MET A 293 -8.71 -3.96 -11.55
CA MET A 293 -8.97 -5.24 -12.22
C MET A 293 -10.46 -5.51 -12.48
N THR A 294 -11.37 -4.79 -11.82
CA THR A 294 -12.82 -5.02 -11.91
C THR A 294 -13.57 -3.87 -12.62
N THR A 295 -12.86 -2.82 -13.00
CA THR A 295 -13.43 -1.72 -13.80
C THR A 295 -12.49 -1.31 -14.94
N LYS A 296 -12.91 -0.31 -15.71
CA LYS A 296 -12.04 0.27 -16.75
C LYS A 296 -10.90 1.08 -16.12
N PRO A 297 -9.71 1.09 -16.74
CA PRO A 297 -8.57 1.84 -16.20
C PRO A 297 -8.85 3.34 -15.97
N GLU A 298 -9.69 3.96 -16.83
CA GLU A 298 -10.08 5.36 -16.74
C GLU A 298 -10.96 5.61 -15.48
N GLU A 299 -11.87 4.71 -15.19
CA GLU A 299 -12.75 4.79 -14.01
C GLU A 299 -11.96 4.60 -12.71
N SER A 300 -10.99 3.68 -12.69
CA SER A 300 -10.07 3.53 -11.57
C SER A 300 -9.22 4.79 -11.36
N ALA A 301 -8.72 5.40 -12.44
CA ALA A 301 -7.97 6.66 -12.36
C ALA A 301 -8.84 7.82 -11.86
N ALA A 302 -10.11 7.87 -12.25
CA ALA A 302 -11.07 8.86 -11.73
C ALA A 302 -11.32 8.68 -10.22
N LEU A 303 -11.34 7.45 -9.71
CA LEU A 303 -11.45 7.17 -8.27
C LEU A 303 -10.16 7.55 -7.51
N ASP A 304 -8.97 7.35 -8.09
CA ASP A 304 -7.72 7.85 -7.53
C ASP A 304 -7.75 9.37 -7.37
N VAL A 305 -8.17 10.09 -8.43
CA VAL A 305 -8.30 11.55 -8.40
C VAL A 305 -9.38 11.99 -7.41
N LEU A 306 -10.53 11.33 -7.38
CA LEU A 306 -11.62 11.62 -6.46
C LEU A 306 -11.18 11.50 -4.99
N ALA A 307 -10.39 10.48 -4.64
CA ALA A 307 -9.88 10.32 -3.29
C ALA A 307 -8.95 11.47 -2.88
N GLN A 308 -8.11 11.93 -3.79
CA GLN A 308 -7.26 13.10 -3.56
C GLN A 308 -8.06 14.40 -3.42
N VAL A 309 -9.05 14.60 -4.27
CA VAL A 309 -9.96 15.78 -4.19
C VAL A 309 -10.67 15.81 -2.86
N ILE A 310 -11.26 14.68 -2.44
CA ILE A 310 -12.05 14.63 -1.21
C ILE A 310 -11.16 14.76 0.02
N GLY A 311 -10.01 14.08 0.09
CA GLY A 311 -9.38 13.84 1.36
C GLY A 311 -7.88 13.99 1.49
N ASN A 312 -7.14 14.49 0.51
CA ASN A 312 -5.69 14.65 0.66
C ASN A 312 -5.25 16.10 0.88
N GLY A 313 -4.74 16.36 2.10
CA GLY A 313 -4.16 17.65 2.48
C GLY A 313 -5.19 18.73 2.85
N ALA A 314 -4.68 19.89 3.26
CA ALA A 314 -5.47 21.00 3.81
C ALA A 314 -6.42 21.66 2.79
N ASN A 315 -6.17 21.47 1.49
CA ASN A 315 -7.02 22.02 0.42
C ASN A 315 -8.08 21.03 -0.09
N SER A 316 -8.16 19.83 0.49
CA SER A 316 -9.17 18.84 0.15
C SER A 316 -10.55 19.28 0.61
N TYR A 317 -11.58 18.84 -0.10
CA TYR A 317 -12.96 19.28 0.14
C TYR A 317 -13.44 18.91 1.54
N LEU A 318 -13.16 17.69 1.99
CA LEU A 318 -13.60 17.22 3.29
C LEU A 318 -12.87 17.93 4.44
N TYR A 319 -11.54 18.15 4.29
CA TYR A 319 -10.76 18.86 5.29
C TYR A 319 -11.23 20.32 5.41
N ARG A 320 -11.42 21.02 4.30
CA ARG A 320 -11.95 22.37 4.31
C ARG A 320 -13.32 22.44 4.98
N ALA A 321 -14.26 21.60 4.54
CA ALA A 321 -15.62 21.62 5.03
C ALA A 321 -15.73 21.32 6.54
N LEU A 322 -14.93 20.37 7.04
CA LEU A 322 -15.06 19.86 8.41
C LEU A 322 -14.05 20.46 9.40
N VAL A 323 -12.89 20.92 8.93
CA VAL A 323 -11.81 21.39 9.82
C VAL A 323 -11.66 22.90 9.78
N ILE A 324 -11.79 23.51 8.57
CA ILE A 324 -11.57 24.95 8.38
C ILE A 324 -12.89 25.73 8.43
N ASP A 325 -13.82 25.45 7.51
CA ASP A 325 -15.02 26.28 7.31
C ASP A 325 -16.07 26.02 8.42
N ARG A 326 -16.27 24.77 8.77
CA ARG A 326 -17.10 24.33 9.91
C ARG A 326 -16.21 23.53 10.86
N PRO A 327 -15.73 24.10 11.98
CA PRO A 327 -14.74 23.45 12.83
C PRO A 327 -15.34 22.26 13.63
N LEU A 328 -15.87 21.26 12.92
CA LEU A 328 -16.51 20.07 13.46
C LEU A 328 -15.51 18.95 13.76
N ALA A 329 -14.37 18.92 13.06
CA ALA A 329 -13.38 17.86 13.16
C ALA A 329 -11.98 18.40 13.46
N VAL A 330 -11.10 17.53 13.98
CA VAL A 330 -9.65 17.74 14.13
C VAL A 330 -8.92 17.30 12.87
N SER A 331 -9.42 16.24 12.23
CA SER A 331 -8.88 15.72 10.98
C SER A 331 -9.98 15.08 10.11
N ALA A 332 -9.80 15.18 8.81
CA ALA A 332 -10.66 14.54 7.83
C ALA A 332 -9.84 14.14 6.62
N GLY A 333 -10.11 12.97 6.05
CA GLY A 333 -9.36 12.45 4.91
C GLY A 333 -10.14 11.39 4.13
N ALA A 334 -9.61 11.02 2.96
CA ALA A 334 -10.13 9.96 2.11
C ALA A 334 -8.99 9.16 1.49
N SER A 335 -9.27 7.91 1.14
CA SER A 335 -8.37 7.07 0.38
C SER A 335 -9.15 6.07 -0.48
N TYR A 336 -8.54 5.63 -1.58
CA TYR A 336 -9.06 4.59 -2.44
C TYR A 336 -8.05 3.46 -2.56
N GLN A 337 -8.50 2.23 -2.33
CA GLN A 337 -7.69 1.03 -2.47
C GLN A 337 -7.92 0.43 -3.86
N GLY A 338 -7.35 1.08 -4.90
CA GLY A 338 -7.57 0.68 -6.28
C GLY A 338 -6.79 -0.55 -6.74
N THR A 339 -5.62 -0.84 -6.15
CA THR A 339 -4.76 -1.96 -6.55
C THR A 339 -5.15 -3.23 -5.81
N ALA A 340 -6.11 -3.96 -6.37
CA ALA A 340 -6.63 -5.21 -5.84
C ALA A 340 -7.11 -6.12 -6.98
N VAL A 341 -7.28 -7.43 -6.71
CA VAL A 341 -7.77 -8.42 -7.70
C VAL A 341 -9.27 -8.32 -7.90
N ASP A 342 -10.01 -8.09 -6.82
CA ASP A 342 -11.47 -8.03 -6.80
C ASP A 342 -11.95 -6.65 -6.34
N ASP A 343 -13.27 -6.44 -6.24
CA ASP A 343 -13.83 -5.18 -5.75
C ASP A 343 -13.29 -4.85 -4.37
N SER A 344 -12.84 -3.63 -4.22
CA SER A 344 -12.18 -3.10 -3.05
C SER A 344 -13.01 -1.99 -2.39
N TYR A 345 -12.38 -0.95 -1.86
CA TYR A 345 -13.11 0.08 -1.14
C TYR A 345 -12.57 1.49 -1.35
N PHE A 346 -13.47 2.45 -1.17
CA PHE A 346 -13.17 3.85 -0.97
C PHE A 346 -13.48 4.21 0.50
N MET A 347 -12.55 4.82 1.22
CA MET A 347 -12.66 5.10 2.65
C MET A 347 -12.66 6.60 2.93
N LEU A 348 -13.54 7.02 3.85
CA LEU A 348 -13.51 8.33 4.50
C LEU A 348 -13.20 8.14 5.98
N ALA A 349 -12.31 8.98 6.50
CA ALA A 349 -11.90 8.97 7.90
C ALA A 349 -12.04 10.36 8.50
N VAL A 350 -12.76 10.49 9.61
CA VAL A 350 -12.95 11.75 10.32
C VAL A 350 -12.75 11.54 11.82
N THR A 351 -12.00 12.45 12.44
CA THR A 351 -11.87 12.55 13.89
C THR A 351 -12.64 13.78 14.36
N PRO A 352 -13.81 13.65 14.98
CA PRO A 352 -14.60 14.77 15.49
C PRO A 352 -13.87 15.58 16.56
N LYS A 353 -14.20 16.86 16.69
CA LYS A 353 -13.84 17.64 17.89
C LYS A 353 -14.66 17.14 19.09
N PRO A 354 -14.14 17.30 20.33
CA PRO A 354 -14.87 16.94 21.53
C PRO A 354 -16.27 17.55 21.56
N GLY A 355 -17.27 16.75 21.88
CA GLY A 355 -18.66 17.18 21.97
C GLY A 355 -19.41 17.35 20.64
N VAL A 356 -18.78 17.11 19.51
CA VAL A 356 -19.46 17.11 18.20
C VAL A 356 -20.14 15.77 17.95
N GLU A 357 -21.42 15.82 17.64
CA GLU A 357 -22.23 14.63 17.32
C GLU A 357 -21.89 14.08 15.94
N PHE A 358 -21.84 12.76 15.79
CA PHE A 358 -21.57 12.10 14.52
C PHE A 358 -22.55 12.47 13.41
N GLY A 359 -23.83 12.69 13.73
CA GLY A 359 -24.82 13.10 12.74
C GLY A 359 -24.46 14.38 11.99
N LYS A 360 -23.83 15.37 12.67
CA LYS A 360 -23.34 16.60 12.03
C LYS A 360 -22.15 16.33 11.10
N ILE A 361 -21.28 15.39 11.47
CA ILE A 361 -20.16 14.94 10.64
C ILE A 361 -20.68 14.21 9.39
N GLU A 362 -21.63 13.30 9.56
CA GLU A 362 -22.22 12.57 8.44
C GLU A 362 -22.92 13.49 7.46
N GLN A 363 -23.72 14.44 7.97
CA GLN A 363 -24.37 15.43 7.12
C GLN A 363 -23.36 16.22 6.31
N ALA A 364 -22.26 16.67 6.91
CA ALA A 364 -21.23 17.43 6.22
C ALA A 364 -20.47 16.57 5.19
N ILE A 365 -20.23 15.28 5.46
CA ILE A 365 -19.69 14.31 4.49
C ILE A 365 -20.65 14.17 3.30
N ASP A 366 -21.93 13.95 3.59
CA ASP A 366 -22.95 13.70 2.56
C ASP A 366 -23.14 14.97 1.66
N GLU A 367 -23.05 16.19 2.24
CA GLU A 367 -23.06 17.46 1.49
C GLU A 367 -21.85 17.60 0.57
N VAL A 368 -20.64 17.27 1.02
CA VAL A 368 -19.43 17.31 0.18
C VAL A 368 -19.52 16.34 -0.98
N ILE A 369 -19.97 15.11 -0.74
CA ILE A 369 -20.15 14.12 -1.79
C ILE A 369 -21.23 14.56 -2.79
N ALA A 370 -22.36 15.08 -2.29
CA ALA A 370 -23.46 15.56 -3.14
C ALA A 370 -23.04 16.74 -4.02
N ASP A 371 -22.23 17.66 -3.50
CA ASP A 371 -21.69 18.77 -4.28
C ASP A 371 -20.82 18.28 -5.44
N ILE A 372 -19.85 17.38 -5.17
CA ILE A 372 -19.00 16.81 -6.22
C ILE A 372 -19.84 16.00 -7.23
N ALA A 373 -20.80 15.22 -6.75
CA ALA A 373 -21.69 14.41 -7.59
C ALA A 373 -22.61 15.26 -8.49
N SER A 374 -22.95 16.47 -8.07
CA SER A 374 -23.82 17.38 -8.81
C SER A 374 -23.03 18.31 -9.74
N ASN A 375 -21.98 18.92 -9.22
CA ASN A 375 -21.27 20.02 -9.84
C ASN A 375 -19.91 19.65 -10.43
N GLY A 376 -19.37 18.46 -10.08
CA GLY A 376 -18.02 18.04 -10.44
C GLY A 376 -16.96 18.80 -9.64
N VAL A 377 -15.77 18.92 -10.21
CA VAL A 377 -14.61 19.57 -9.59
C VAL A 377 -14.15 20.72 -10.50
N PRO A 378 -13.95 21.95 -9.99
CA PRO A 378 -13.41 23.04 -10.78
C PRO A 378 -12.06 22.70 -11.40
N ALA A 379 -11.83 23.18 -12.63
CA ALA A 379 -10.65 22.83 -13.43
C ALA A 379 -9.33 23.09 -12.67
N GLU A 380 -9.20 24.21 -11.96
CA GLU A 380 -8.01 24.55 -11.19
C GLU A 380 -7.73 23.53 -10.06
N ALA A 381 -8.78 23.12 -9.33
CA ALA A 381 -8.66 22.14 -8.26
C ALA A 381 -8.29 20.75 -8.82
N LEU A 382 -8.89 20.37 -9.95
CA LEU A 382 -8.60 19.12 -10.65
C LEU A 382 -7.14 19.07 -11.11
N GLU A 383 -6.64 20.11 -11.81
CA GLU A 383 -5.27 20.14 -12.30
C GLU A 383 -4.24 20.15 -11.16
N ARG A 384 -4.52 20.84 -10.05
CA ARG A 384 -3.68 20.79 -8.86
C ARG A 384 -3.56 19.37 -8.31
N VAL A 385 -4.67 18.66 -8.17
CA VAL A 385 -4.69 17.28 -7.65
C VAL A 385 -3.97 16.32 -8.57
N LYS A 386 -4.21 16.41 -9.87
CA LYS A 386 -3.50 15.60 -10.89
C LYS A 386 -2.00 15.83 -10.83
N THR A 387 -1.57 17.09 -10.71
CA THR A 387 -0.16 17.45 -10.58
C THR A 387 0.45 16.84 -9.32
N GLN A 388 -0.24 16.85 -8.18
CA GLN A 388 0.23 16.24 -6.93
C GLN A 388 0.40 14.73 -7.07
N LEU A 389 -0.61 14.02 -7.58
CA LEU A 389 -0.55 12.58 -7.82
C LEU A 389 0.63 12.17 -8.72
N ILE A 390 0.83 12.91 -9.81
CA ILE A 390 1.92 12.65 -10.74
C ILE A 390 3.28 12.96 -10.09
N ALA A 391 3.39 14.03 -9.30
CA ALA A 391 4.61 14.36 -8.58
C ALA A 391 4.96 13.27 -7.56
N GLU A 392 4.00 12.74 -6.80
CA GLU A 392 4.18 11.61 -5.88
C GLU A 392 4.69 10.37 -6.61
N ALA A 393 4.13 10.05 -7.79
CA ALA A 393 4.62 8.95 -8.61
C ALA A 393 6.06 9.17 -9.14
N ILE A 394 6.42 10.42 -9.47
CA ILE A 394 7.79 10.77 -9.86
C ILE A 394 8.75 10.60 -8.68
N TYR A 395 8.39 11.09 -7.49
CA TYR A 395 9.21 10.91 -6.28
C TYR A 395 9.39 9.44 -5.89
N THR A 396 8.39 8.61 -6.17
CA THR A 396 8.53 7.15 -5.98
C THR A 396 9.68 6.57 -6.83
N GLN A 397 9.97 7.16 -8.01
CA GLN A 397 11.07 6.74 -8.87
C GLN A 397 12.47 7.04 -8.28
N ASP A 398 12.57 7.85 -7.25
CA ASP A 398 13.83 8.13 -6.56
C ASP A 398 14.25 6.99 -5.60
N SER A 399 13.35 6.11 -5.25
CA SER A 399 13.60 4.95 -4.39
C SER A 399 13.46 3.63 -5.16
N GLN A 400 14.57 2.89 -5.28
CA GLN A 400 14.59 1.55 -5.87
C GLN A 400 13.58 0.60 -5.21
N ALA A 401 13.50 0.64 -3.87
CA ALA A 401 12.55 -0.18 -3.11
C ALA A 401 11.10 0.22 -3.35
N ALA A 402 10.80 1.52 -3.44
CA ALA A 402 9.46 2.00 -3.74
C ALA A 402 9.03 1.65 -5.17
N LEU A 403 9.92 1.77 -6.16
CA LEU A 403 9.67 1.31 -7.52
C LEU A 403 9.40 -0.20 -7.59
N ALA A 404 10.27 -1.01 -6.96
CA ALA A 404 10.09 -2.46 -6.94
C ALA A 404 8.76 -2.84 -6.27
N ARG A 405 8.35 -2.11 -5.23
CA ARG A 405 7.06 -2.30 -4.56
C ARG A 405 5.88 -1.89 -5.45
N TRP A 406 5.96 -0.76 -6.12
CA TRP A 406 4.89 -0.27 -7.01
C TRP A 406 4.64 -1.23 -8.18
N TYR A 407 5.72 -1.62 -8.89
CA TYR A 407 5.61 -2.62 -9.96
C TYR A 407 5.15 -3.97 -9.44
N GLY A 408 5.73 -4.43 -8.34
CA GLY A 408 5.42 -5.73 -7.76
C GLY A 408 3.96 -5.86 -7.35
N ALA A 409 3.38 -4.85 -6.69
CA ALA A 409 1.98 -4.82 -6.30
C ALA A 409 1.04 -4.89 -7.52
N GLY A 410 1.28 -4.03 -8.53
CA GLY A 410 0.49 -4.05 -9.76
C GLY A 410 0.55 -5.39 -10.50
N LEU A 411 1.77 -5.95 -10.64
CA LEU A 411 1.98 -7.23 -11.29
C LEU A 411 1.34 -8.41 -10.52
N ALA A 412 1.36 -8.35 -9.19
CA ALA A 412 0.80 -9.40 -8.34
C ALA A 412 -0.73 -9.47 -8.40
N VAL A 413 -1.40 -8.34 -8.65
CA VAL A 413 -2.86 -8.31 -8.86
C VAL A 413 -3.25 -8.60 -10.31
N GLY A 414 -2.31 -8.57 -11.28
CA GLY A 414 -2.58 -8.96 -12.66
C GLY A 414 -2.32 -7.90 -13.72
N LEU A 415 -1.86 -6.71 -13.35
CA LEU A 415 -1.50 -5.66 -14.32
C LEU A 415 -0.27 -6.05 -15.16
N GLY A 416 -0.17 -5.48 -16.34
CA GLY A 416 1.05 -5.48 -17.15
C GLY A 416 2.02 -4.37 -16.76
N VAL A 417 3.28 -4.50 -17.18
CA VAL A 417 4.29 -3.43 -17.01
C VAL A 417 3.83 -2.14 -17.69
N ASP A 418 3.22 -2.24 -18.87
CA ASP A 418 2.73 -1.09 -19.62
C ASP A 418 1.52 -0.43 -18.97
N ASP A 419 0.64 -1.21 -18.32
CA ASP A 419 -0.49 -0.68 -17.54
C ASP A 419 -0.01 0.17 -16.37
N ILE A 420 1.04 -0.30 -15.67
CA ILE A 420 1.63 0.44 -14.54
C ILE A 420 2.31 1.72 -15.06
N ARG A 421 3.03 1.64 -16.18
CA ARG A 421 3.69 2.80 -16.79
C ARG A 421 2.72 3.85 -17.31
N ALA A 422 1.57 3.44 -17.81
CA ALA A 422 0.55 4.32 -18.34
C ALA A 422 -0.28 5.06 -17.27
N TRP A 423 -0.14 4.68 -15.98
CA TRP A 423 -0.94 5.28 -14.90
C TRP A 423 -0.81 6.82 -14.83
N PRO A 424 0.38 7.46 -14.93
CA PRO A 424 0.48 8.92 -14.90
C PRO A 424 -0.25 9.60 -16.09
N ASP A 425 -0.25 8.97 -17.25
CA ASP A 425 -0.95 9.51 -18.42
C ASP A 425 -2.47 9.37 -18.26
N ARG A 426 -2.94 8.27 -17.68
CA ARG A 426 -4.35 8.11 -17.30
C ARG A 426 -4.80 9.17 -16.29
N ILE A 427 -4.00 9.45 -15.25
CA ILE A 427 -4.29 10.53 -14.29
C ILE A 427 -4.38 11.89 -15.00
N ARG A 428 -3.47 12.21 -15.95
CA ARG A 428 -3.54 13.46 -16.72
C ARG A 428 -4.81 13.58 -17.53
N ALA A 429 -5.30 12.48 -18.07
CA ALA A 429 -6.49 12.43 -18.92
C ALA A 429 -7.80 12.59 -18.15
N VAL A 430 -7.83 12.33 -16.83
CA VAL A 430 -9.05 12.41 -16.02
C VAL A 430 -9.72 13.78 -16.14
N THR A 431 -11.03 13.76 -16.41
CA THR A 431 -11.90 14.93 -16.55
C THR A 431 -12.77 15.15 -15.31
N SER A 432 -13.31 16.37 -15.15
CA SER A 432 -14.26 16.68 -14.08
C SER A 432 -15.55 15.85 -14.18
N ASP A 433 -15.99 15.54 -15.39
CA ASP A 433 -17.18 14.71 -15.64
C ASP A 433 -16.96 13.26 -15.20
N GLU A 434 -15.76 12.70 -15.39
CA GLU A 434 -15.42 11.36 -14.91
C GLU A 434 -15.33 11.30 -13.39
N VAL A 435 -14.76 12.33 -12.75
CA VAL A 435 -14.75 12.44 -11.28
C VAL A 435 -16.16 12.55 -10.72
N ARG A 436 -17.01 13.37 -11.35
CA ARG A 436 -18.43 13.50 -11.00
C ARG A 436 -19.16 12.15 -11.13
N ALA A 437 -19.01 11.46 -12.25
CA ALA A 437 -19.62 10.16 -12.50
C ALA A 437 -19.14 9.09 -11.51
N ALA A 438 -17.85 9.10 -11.14
CA ALA A 438 -17.30 8.20 -10.13
C ALA A 438 -17.92 8.47 -8.75
N ALA A 439 -18.08 9.74 -8.35
CA ALA A 439 -18.75 10.11 -7.09
C ALA A 439 -20.21 9.64 -7.08
N GLN A 440 -20.96 9.89 -8.16
CA GLN A 440 -22.37 9.47 -8.28
C GLN A 440 -22.55 7.96 -8.19
N ARG A 441 -21.68 7.21 -8.84
CA ARG A 441 -21.81 5.75 -8.95
C ARG A 441 -21.33 5.00 -7.71
N TRP A 442 -20.21 5.43 -7.13
CA TRP A 442 -19.49 4.63 -6.16
C TRP A 442 -19.60 5.15 -4.71
N LEU A 443 -19.91 6.44 -4.50
CA LEU A 443 -20.11 6.99 -3.18
C LEU A 443 -21.59 7.04 -2.76
N ASP A 444 -22.39 6.13 -3.27
CA ASP A 444 -23.78 5.91 -2.82
C ASP A 444 -23.77 5.32 -1.41
N LYS A 445 -24.50 5.97 -0.50
CA LYS A 445 -24.61 5.56 0.91
C LYS A 445 -25.10 4.11 1.06
N ASN A 446 -25.95 3.61 0.16
CA ASN A 446 -26.40 2.23 0.16
C ASN A 446 -25.27 1.20 -0.03
N ARG A 447 -24.14 1.62 -0.57
CA ARG A 447 -22.94 0.78 -0.78
C ARG A 447 -21.95 0.88 0.39
N SER A 448 -22.32 1.51 1.50
CA SER A 448 -21.38 1.83 2.57
C SER A 448 -21.60 1.08 3.87
N VAL A 449 -20.52 1.00 4.63
CA VAL A 449 -20.52 0.68 6.05
C VAL A 449 -19.92 1.88 6.80
N THR A 450 -20.67 2.42 7.77
CA THR A 450 -20.18 3.49 8.65
C THR A 450 -19.85 2.92 10.02
N GLY A 451 -18.59 3.06 10.43
CA GLY A 451 -18.12 2.66 11.75
C GLY A 451 -17.94 3.86 12.67
N TYR A 452 -18.38 3.69 13.91
CA TYR A 452 -18.18 4.67 14.98
C TYR A 452 -17.34 4.08 16.10
N LEU A 453 -16.23 4.75 16.39
CA LEU A 453 -15.42 4.48 17.56
C LEU A 453 -15.80 5.47 18.65
N ILE A 454 -16.27 5.00 19.78
CA ILE A 454 -16.72 5.84 20.88
C ILE A 454 -16.06 5.43 22.19
N LYS A 455 -15.91 6.38 23.11
CA LYS A 455 -15.46 6.10 24.47
C LYS A 455 -16.57 5.37 25.23
N ASP A 456 -16.24 4.23 25.82
CA ASP A 456 -17.12 3.60 26.81
C ASP A 456 -16.94 4.32 28.16
N ASN A 457 -17.97 5.03 28.58
CA ASN A 457 -18.00 5.76 29.85
C ASN A 457 -18.51 4.90 31.02
N GLY A 458 -18.64 3.57 30.85
CA GLY A 458 -19.11 2.67 31.93
C GLY A 458 -20.57 2.84 32.33
N GLY A 459 -21.38 3.48 31.49
CA GLY A 459 -22.82 3.58 31.70
C GLY A 459 -23.48 2.21 31.66
N LYS A 460 -24.18 1.83 32.73
CA LYS A 460 -25.02 0.63 32.76
C LYS A 460 -25.94 0.65 31.53
N ARG A 461 -25.82 -0.34 30.65
CA ARG A 461 -26.87 -0.63 29.66
C ARG A 461 -28.16 -0.82 30.45
N GLU A 462 -29.05 0.17 30.46
CA GLU A 462 -30.43 -0.08 30.83
C GLU A 462 -30.97 -1.11 29.79
N GLU A 463 -31.12 -2.34 30.22
CA GLU A 463 -31.91 -3.34 29.51
C GLU A 463 -33.34 -2.81 29.41
N LYS A 464 -33.68 -2.11 28.34
CA LYS A 464 -35.07 -1.99 27.94
C LYS A 464 -35.56 -3.37 27.48
N ARG A 465 -36.01 -4.15 28.48
CA ARG A 465 -36.93 -5.26 28.23
C ARG A 465 -38.25 -4.66 27.78
N SER A 466 -38.62 -4.87 26.55
CA SER A 466 -39.98 -4.79 26.08
C SER A 466 -40.20 -5.82 25.01
#